data_e0281cb5771891e2ac8a513129c665c5
#
_entry.id   e0281cb5771891e2ac8a513129c665c5
#
_cell.length_a   1.000
_cell.length_b   1.000
_cell.length_c   1.000
_cell.angle_alpha   90.00
_cell.angle_beta   90.00
_cell.angle_gamma   90.00
#
_symmetry.space_group_name_H-M   'P 1'
#
loop_
_entity.id
_entity.type
_entity.pdbx_description
1 polymer ?
#
loop_
_entity_poly.entity_id
_entity_poly.type
_entity_poly.pdbx_seq_one_letter_code
_entity_poly.pdbx_strand_id
1 'polypeptide(L)'
;MIISIGAEKAFDKIQHTFMIKTLQKMGIEGTYLNIVNTVYKPTANIILNSEKLKAFPLTSETRQGCPPSPLLFSIVLEVLATAIREEKEIKAIQIRKEVKLSLFADDILYIENPKDSIRKLLELISEFSKVAGYKIKTEKSLAFLYTNNEKSEREINESIPFTIATKRIKYLGILLPKETKELYTESYKTLMKEISI
;
A
#
# COMPACT_ATOMS: atom_id res chain seq x y z
N MET A 1 2.69 6.67 16.37
CA MET A 1 3.59 5.97 15.41
C MET A 1 3.05 6.12 14.00
N ILE A 2 3.91 6.23 13.02
CA ILE A 2 3.54 6.20 11.59
C ILE A 2 4.16 4.95 10.98
N ILE A 3 3.39 4.20 10.19
CA ILE A 3 3.91 3.06 9.43
C ILE A 3 3.72 3.34 7.94
N SER A 4 4.80 3.20 7.18
CA SER A 4 4.78 3.16 5.72
C SER A 4 4.92 1.71 5.27
N ILE A 5 3.94 1.22 4.51
CA ILE A 5 3.89 -0.17 4.06
C ILE A 5 4.31 -0.24 2.60
N GLY A 6 5.43 -0.89 2.34
CA GLY A 6 5.88 -1.16 0.98
C GLY A 6 5.33 -2.48 0.45
N ALA A 7 4.69 -2.46 -0.70
CA ALA A 7 4.20 -3.66 -1.34
C ALA A 7 5.24 -4.30 -2.28
N GLU A 8 5.17 -5.62 -2.42
CA GLU A 8 5.98 -6.36 -3.38
C GLU A 8 5.29 -6.38 -4.73
N LYS A 9 5.77 -5.55 -5.68
CA LYS A 9 5.21 -5.48 -7.04
C LYS A 9 3.67 -5.43 -7.01
N ALA A 10 3.13 -4.45 -6.27
CA ALA A 10 1.72 -4.38 -5.94
C ALA A 10 0.80 -4.53 -7.16
N PHE A 11 1.13 -3.85 -8.25
CA PHE A 11 0.38 -3.94 -9.50
C PHE A 11 0.42 -5.33 -10.15
N ASP A 12 1.54 -6.06 -10.00
CA ASP A 12 1.75 -7.35 -10.66
C ASP A 12 1.15 -8.53 -9.88
N LYS A 13 0.75 -8.31 -8.63
CA LYS A 13 0.30 -9.38 -7.73
C LYS A 13 -1.21 -9.47 -7.56
N ILE A 14 -1.95 -8.42 -7.89
CA ILE A 14 -3.40 -8.41 -7.72
C ILE A 14 -4.06 -9.47 -8.61
N GLN A 15 -4.84 -10.34 -8.00
CA GLN A 15 -5.60 -11.39 -8.70
C GLN A 15 -6.78 -10.80 -9.46
N HIS A 16 -6.88 -11.10 -10.76
CA HIS A 16 -7.97 -10.64 -11.62
C HIS A 16 -9.35 -11.05 -11.10
N THR A 17 -9.46 -12.26 -10.59
CA THR A 17 -10.73 -12.78 -10.03
C THR A 17 -11.22 -11.95 -8.83
N PHE A 18 -10.31 -11.52 -7.96
CA PHE A 18 -10.63 -10.68 -6.84
C PHE A 18 -11.06 -9.28 -7.31
N MET A 19 -10.31 -8.67 -8.22
CA MET A 19 -10.62 -7.38 -8.81
C MET A 19 -12.02 -7.35 -9.45
N ILE A 20 -12.33 -8.34 -10.28
CA ILE A 20 -13.65 -8.45 -10.94
C ILE A 20 -14.78 -8.59 -9.92
N LYS A 21 -14.61 -9.44 -8.89
CA LYS A 21 -15.60 -9.60 -7.82
C LYS A 21 -15.80 -8.32 -7.02
N THR A 22 -14.73 -7.55 -6.80
CA THR A 22 -14.81 -6.25 -6.12
C THR A 22 -15.66 -5.27 -6.92
N LEU A 23 -15.40 -5.15 -8.23
CA LEU A 23 -16.17 -4.28 -9.13
C LEU A 23 -17.66 -4.67 -9.14
N GLN A 24 -17.97 -5.97 -9.21
CA GLN A 24 -19.35 -6.46 -9.15
C GLN A 24 -20.05 -6.09 -7.83
N LYS A 25 -19.36 -6.24 -6.70
CA LYS A 25 -19.88 -5.85 -5.38
C LYS A 25 -20.14 -4.34 -5.26
N MET A 26 -19.40 -3.53 -6.01
CA MET A 26 -19.63 -2.08 -6.10
C MET A 26 -20.78 -1.70 -7.06
N GLY A 27 -21.48 -2.67 -7.65
CA GLY A 27 -22.58 -2.43 -8.60
C GLY A 27 -22.10 -2.07 -10.00
N ILE A 28 -20.83 -2.33 -10.33
CA ILE A 28 -20.31 -2.13 -11.69
C ILE A 28 -20.66 -3.36 -12.52
N GLU A 29 -21.56 -3.18 -13.49
CA GLU A 29 -22.13 -4.25 -14.30
C GLU A 29 -22.12 -3.91 -15.79
N GLY A 30 -22.62 -4.83 -16.62
CA GLY A 30 -22.85 -4.62 -18.04
C GLY A 30 -21.56 -4.44 -18.86
N THR A 31 -21.62 -3.51 -19.82
CA THR A 31 -20.57 -3.32 -20.82
C THR A 31 -19.20 -2.99 -20.21
N TYR A 32 -19.18 -2.16 -19.17
CA TYR A 32 -17.92 -1.78 -18.53
C TYR A 32 -17.21 -2.97 -17.88
N LEU A 33 -17.94 -3.78 -17.12
CA LEU A 33 -17.40 -4.99 -16.50
C LEU A 33 -16.92 -5.99 -17.56
N ASN A 34 -17.63 -6.12 -18.68
CA ASN A 34 -17.23 -6.99 -19.80
C ASN A 34 -15.92 -6.50 -20.45
N ILE A 35 -15.74 -5.19 -20.63
CA ILE A 35 -14.49 -4.62 -21.12
C ILE A 35 -13.34 -4.93 -20.17
N VAL A 36 -13.53 -4.67 -18.86
CA VAL A 36 -12.51 -4.99 -17.86
C VAL A 36 -12.18 -6.47 -17.86
N ASN A 37 -13.18 -7.35 -17.89
CA ASN A 37 -12.99 -8.80 -18.00
C ASN A 37 -12.17 -9.19 -19.22
N THR A 38 -12.42 -8.57 -20.39
CA THR A 38 -11.69 -8.86 -21.62
C THR A 38 -10.25 -8.39 -21.54
N VAL A 39 -10.01 -7.20 -20.98
CA VAL A 39 -8.66 -6.64 -20.82
C VAL A 39 -7.83 -7.47 -19.82
N TYR A 40 -8.45 -7.96 -18.75
CA TYR A 40 -7.79 -8.69 -17.66
C TYR A 40 -7.97 -10.22 -17.73
N LYS A 41 -8.30 -10.76 -18.90
CA LYS A 41 -8.11 -12.19 -19.24
C LYS A 41 -7.14 -12.38 -20.39
N PRO A 42 -5.94 -11.75 -20.35
CA PRO A 42 -5.00 -11.87 -21.44
C PRO A 42 -4.39 -13.27 -21.47
N THR A 43 -4.05 -13.69 -22.68
CA THR A 43 -3.18 -14.84 -22.89
C THR A 43 -1.79 -14.35 -23.29
N ALA A 44 -0.76 -14.99 -22.76
CA ALA A 44 0.62 -14.77 -23.17
C ALA A 44 1.11 -15.92 -24.06
N ASN A 45 2.02 -15.58 -24.98
CA ASN A 45 2.73 -16.56 -25.79
C ASN A 45 4.22 -16.33 -25.60
N ILE A 46 4.98 -17.40 -25.52
CA ILE A 46 6.44 -17.37 -25.58
C ILE A 46 6.87 -17.65 -27.01
N ILE A 47 7.78 -16.88 -27.53
CA ILE A 47 8.44 -17.12 -28.80
C ILE A 47 9.88 -17.55 -28.49
N LEU A 48 10.23 -18.76 -28.86
CA LEU A 48 11.56 -19.32 -28.67
C LEU A 48 12.09 -19.78 -30.05
N ASN A 49 13.25 -19.29 -30.45
CA ASN A 49 13.86 -19.62 -31.75
C ASN A 49 12.91 -19.43 -32.96
N SER A 50 12.14 -18.34 -32.96
CA SER A 50 11.10 -18.03 -33.93
C SER A 50 9.87 -18.96 -33.95
N GLU A 51 9.79 -19.90 -33.03
CA GLU A 51 8.64 -20.78 -32.81
C GLU A 51 7.74 -20.21 -31.73
N LYS A 52 6.43 -20.09 -32.02
CA LYS A 52 5.42 -19.62 -31.06
C LYS A 52 4.89 -20.79 -30.25
N LEU A 53 5.17 -20.79 -28.96
CA LEU A 53 4.66 -21.81 -28.05
C LEU A 53 3.17 -21.62 -27.75
N LYS A 54 2.55 -22.65 -27.16
CA LYS A 54 1.13 -22.62 -26.78
C LYS A 54 0.83 -21.47 -25.82
N ALA A 55 -0.25 -20.74 -26.13
CA ALA A 55 -0.73 -19.66 -25.29
C ALA A 55 -1.16 -20.16 -23.89
N PHE A 56 -0.87 -19.38 -22.86
CA PHE A 56 -1.33 -19.65 -21.50
C PHE A 56 -2.01 -18.40 -20.89
N PRO A 57 -3.01 -18.58 -20.02
CA PRO A 57 -3.70 -17.45 -19.41
C PRO A 57 -2.84 -16.78 -18.36
N LEU A 58 -2.89 -15.45 -18.29
CA LEU A 58 -2.38 -14.65 -17.18
C LEU A 58 -3.50 -14.48 -16.15
N THR A 59 -3.23 -14.80 -14.90
CA THR A 59 -4.24 -14.81 -13.82
C THR A 59 -4.10 -13.66 -12.84
N SER A 60 -2.99 -12.98 -12.87
CA SER A 60 -2.69 -11.81 -12.05
C SER A 60 -1.98 -10.76 -12.90
N GLU A 61 -1.90 -9.56 -12.42
CA GLU A 61 -1.23 -8.39 -12.99
C GLU A 61 -2.23 -7.29 -13.39
N THR A 62 -1.98 -6.07 -12.89
CA THR A 62 -2.58 -4.87 -13.47
C THR A 62 -1.56 -4.29 -14.43
N ARG A 63 -1.88 -4.26 -15.73
CA ARG A 63 -0.93 -3.89 -16.77
C ARG A 63 -0.36 -2.49 -16.56
N GLN A 64 0.94 -2.39 -16.37
CA GLN A 64 1.64 -1.10 -16.35
C GLN A 64 1.47 -0.42 -17.72
N GLY A 65 1.13 0.88 -17.71
CA GLY A 65 0.84 1.64 -18.92
C GLY A 65 -0.59 1.51 -19.46
N CYS A 66 -1.43 0.65 -18.90
CA CYS A 66 -2.85 0.59 -19.23
C CYS A 66 -3.61 1.68 -18.46
N PRO A 67 -4.33 2.61 -19.12
CA PRO A 67 -4.97 3.75 -18.45
C PRO A 67 -5.91 3.40 -17.28
N PRO A 68 -6.73 2.34 -17.31
CA PRO A 68 -7.59 1.96 -16.19
C PRO A 68 -6.86 1.27 -15.02
N SER A 69 -5.61 0.80 -15.20
CA SER A 69 -4.90 0.03 -14.18
C SER A 69 -4.71 0.76 -12.84
N PRO A 70 -4.32 2.05 -12.79
CA PRO A 70 -4.20 2.77 -11.53
C PRO A 70 -5.52 2.90 -10.79
N LEU A 71 -6.61 3.17 -11.51
CA LEU A 71 -7.96 3.27 -10.94
C LEU A 71 -8.42 1.92 -10.36
N LEU A 72 -8.27 0.85 -11.13
CA LEU A 72 -8.66 -0.50 -10.71
C LEU A 72 -7.84 -0.97 -9.50
N PHE A 73 -6.56 -0.66 -9.47
CA PHE A 73 -5.69 -0.93 -8.33
C PHE A 73 -6.16 -0.17 -7.09
N SER A 74 -6.48 1.12 -7.22
CA SER A 74 -7.00 1.94 -6.12
C SER A 74 -8.33 1.39 -5.58
N ILE A 75 -9.24 0.94 -6.46
CA ILE A 75 -10.50 0.30 -6.07
C ILE A 75 -10.24 -0.99 -5.27
N VAL A 76 -9.29 -1.80 -5.68
CA VAL A 76 -8.92 -3.03 -4.96
C VAL A 76 -8.34 -2.72 -3.59
N LEU A 77 -7.45 -1.73 -3.48
CA LEU A 77 -6.87 -1.32 -2.20
C LEU A 77 -7.90 -0.68 -1.26
N GLU A 78 -8.93 -0.04 -1.78
CA GLU A 78 -10.00 0.56 -0.96
C GLU A 78 -10.74 -0.49 -0.13
N VAL A 79 -10.78 -1.75 -0.56
CA VAL A 79 -11.32 -2.85 0.24
C VAL A 79 -10.50 -3.04 1.53
N LEU A 80 -9.17 -3.06 1.43
CA LEU A 80 -8.28 -3.14 2.59
C LEU A 80 -8.40 -1.88 3.45
N ALA A 81 -8.43 -0.72 2.82
CA ALA A 81 -8.53 0.56 3.51
C ALA A 81 -9.83 0.68 4.32
N THR A 82 -10.94 0.24 3.75
CA THR A 82 -12.24 0.21 4.44
C THR A 82 -12.17 -0.71 5.65
N ALA A 83 -11.62 -1.92 5.50
CA ALA A 83 -11.45 -2.85 6.62
C ALA A 83 -10.59 -2.24 7.75
N ILE A 84 -9.50 -1.53 7.42
CA ILE A 84 -8.66 -0.86 8.41
C ILE A 84 -9.42 0.30 9.08
N ARG A 85 -10.18 1.11 8.33
CA ARG A 85 -10.96 2.22 8.90
C ARG A 85 -12.06 1.76 9.85
N GLU A 86 -12.71 0.65 9.53
CA GLU A 86 -13.80 0.08 10.33
C GLU A 86 -13.29 -0.67 11.56
N GLU A 87 -12.03 -1.12 11.55
CA GLU A 87 -11.47 -1.88 12.66
C GLU A 87 -11.28 -1.02 13.92
N LYS A 88 -11.97 -1.40 14.99
CA LYS A 88 -11.98 -0.64 16.25
C LYS A 88 -10.71 -0.80 17.09
N GLU A 89 -10.01 -1.90 16.92
CA GLU A 89 -8.74 -2.16 17.61
C GLU A 89 -7.59 -1.33 17.04
N ILE A 90 -7.71 -0.89 15.78
CA ILE A 90 -6.75 0.02 15.16
C ILE A 90 -7.16 1.46 15.53
N LYS A 91 -6.45 2.03 16.48
CA LYS A 91 -6.64 3.41 16.92
C LYS A 91 -5.85 4.37 16.03
N ALA A 92 -6.44 5.51 15.77
CA ALA A 92 -5.90 6.53 14.88
C ALA A 92 -5.30 7.71 15.63
N ILE A 93 -4.49 8.50 14.93
CA ILE A 93 -4.05 9.80 15.45
C ILE A 93 -5.19 10.80 15.27
N GLN A 94 -5.46 11.56 16.31
CA GLN A 94 -6.43 12.66 16.30
C GLN A 94 -5.78 13.93 15.73
N ILE A 95 -6.08 14.24 14.46
CA ILE A 95 -5.69 15.52 13.83
C ILE A 95 -6.99 16.19 13.38
N ARG A 96 -7.64 16.97 14.25
CA ARG A 96 -9.00 17.54 14.03
C ARG A 96 -10.08 16.48 13.78
N LYS A 97 -9.79 15.47 12.96
CA LYS A 97 -10.55 14.24 12.73
C LYS A 97 -9.66 13.04 12.99
N GLU A 98 -10.28 11.92 13.29
CA GLU A 98 -9.57 10.65 13.42
C GLU A 98 -9.04 10.21 12.05
N VAL A 99 -7.71 10.05 11.92
CA VAL A 99 -7.04 9.62 10.70
C VAL A 99 -6.33 8.30 10.97
N LYS A 100 -6.85 7.21 10.42
CA LYS A 100 -6.23 5.88 10.52
C LYS A 100 -5.30 5.58 9.37
N LEU A 101 -5.61 6.07 8.18
CA LEU A 101 -4.96 5.65 6.96
C LEU A 101 -4.94 6.80 5.93
N SER A 102 -3.80 6.95 5.27
CA SER A 102 -3.67 7.69 4.02
C SER A 102 -3.25 6.71 2.93
N LEU A 103 -4.06 6.58 1.89
CA LEU A 103 -3.83 5.72 0.74
C LEU A 103 -3.24 6.52 -0.42
N PHE A 104 -2.00 6.22 -0.71
CA PHE A 104 -1.37 6.61 -1.98
C PHE A 104 -0.24 5.61 -2.23
N ALA A 105 0.01 5.16 -3.43
CA ALA A 105 0.94 4.12 -3.90
C ALA A 105 1.77 3.34 -2.84
N ASP A 106 2.42 4.03 -1.90
CA ASP A 106 3.08 3.51 -0.70
C ASP A 106 2.33 4.04 0.53
N ASP A 107 1.47 3.21 1.13
CA ASP A 107 0.52 3.62 2.15
C ASP A 107 1.19 4.05 3.45
N ILE A 108 0.76 5.19 4.00
CA ILE A 108 1.11 5.59 5.36
C ILE A 108 -0.07 5.33 6.28
N LEU A 109 0.20 4.60 7.34
CA LEU A 109 -0.76 4.29 8.38
C LEU A 109 -0.40 5.02 9.67
N TYR A 110 -1.38 5.69 10.28
CA TYR A 110 -1.23 6.33 11.57
C TYR A 110 -1.79 5.45 12.66
N ILE A 111 -0.99 5.10 13.66
CA ILE A 111 -1.39 4.24 14.77
C ILE A 111 -1.04 4.91 16.10
N GLU A 112 -2.02 5.04 17.00
CA GLU A 112 -1.81 5.61 18.31
C GLU A 112 -1.22 4.59 19.31
N ASN A 113 -1.82 3.39 19.39
CA ASN A 113 -1.32 2.31 20.24
C ASN A 113 -0.65 1.23 19.40
N PRO A 114 0.69 1.16 19.37
CA PRO A 114 1.39 0.28 18.45
C PRO A 114 1.19 -1.21 18.70
N LYS A 115 1.11 -1.68 19.96
CA LYS A 115 1.12 -3.12 20.23
C LYS A 115 -0.11 -3.86 19.68
N ASP A 116 -1.30 -3.44 20.10
CA ASP A 116 -2.55 -4.13 19.70
C ASP A 116 -2.92 -3.81 18.26
N SER A 117 -2.80 -2.54 17.89
CA SER A 117 -3.14 -2.08 16.55
C SER A 117 -2.29 -2.72 15.45
N ILE A 118 -0.98 -2.97 15.70
CA ILE A 118 -0.11 -3.62 14.69
C ILE A 118 -0.51 -5.06 14.45
N ARG A 119 -0.77 -5.82 15.52
CA ARG A 119 -1.19 -7.22 15.36
C ARG A 119 -2.42 -7.30 14.49
N LYS A 120 -3.43 -6.47 14.78
CA LYS A 120 -4.67 -6.45 14.01
C LYS A 120 -4.49 -5.97 12.57
N LEU A 121 -3.63 -4.97 12.36
CA LEU A 121 -3.25 -4.52 11.02
C LEU A 121 -2.62 -5.65 10.19
N LEU A 122 -1.66 -6.39 10.78
CA LEU A 122 -0.99 -7.49 10.09
C LEU A 122 -1.95 -8.65 9.79
N GLU A 123 -2.91 -8.93 10.66
CA GLU A 123 -3.98 -9.89 10.42
C GLU A 123 -4.82 -9.48 9.19
N LEU A 124 -5.32 -8.24 9.14
CA LEU A 124 -6.12 -7.73 8.01
C LEU A 124 -5.33 -7.77 6.70
N ILE A 125 -4.07 -7.37 6.71
CA ILE A 125 -3.21 -7.45 5.53
C ILE A 125 -2.99 -8.90 5.11
N SER A 126 -2.79 -9.82 6.05
CA SER A 126 -2.63 -11.25 5.76
C SER A 126 -3.88 -11.85 5.14
N GLU A 127 -5.06 -11.53 5.67
CA GLU A 127 -6.34 -11.97 5.11
C GLU A 127 -6.56 -11.41 3.69
N PHE A 128 -6.33 -10.12 3.52
CA PHE A 128 -6.40 -9.47 2.22
C PHE A 128 -5.41 -10.09 1.22
N SER A 129 -4.18 -10.38 1.66
CA SER A 129 -3.15 -11.03 0.86
C SER A 129 -3.61 -12.37 0.28
N LYS A 130 -4.31 -13.18 1.08
CA LYS A 130 -4.79 -14.51 0.66
C LYS A 130 -5.80 -14.44 -0.48
N VAL A 131 -6.65 -13.40 -0.50
CA VAL A 131 -7.74 -13.27 -1.48
C VAL A 131 -7.38 -12.35 -2.66
N ALA A 132 -6.62 -11.29 -2.41
CA ALA A 132 -6.26 -10.30 -3.42
C ALA A 132 -4.92 -10.57 -4.10
N GLY A 133 -4.06 -11.42 -3.50
CA GLY A 133 -2.69 -11.64 -3.95
C GLY A 133 -1.71 -10.52 -3.56
N TYR A 134 -2.20 -9.46 -2.90
CA TYR A 134 -1.38 -8.36 -2.42
C TYR A 134 -0.39 -8.81 -1.35
N LYS A 135 0.89 -8.55 -1.54
CA LYS A 135 1.94 -8.92 -0.57
C LYS A 135 2.70 -7.70 -0.10
N ILE A 136 2.82 -7.56 1.20
CA ILE A 136 3.73 -6.57 1.79
C ILE A 136 5.16 -7.09 1.78
N LYS A 137 6.10 -6.17 1.62
CA LYS A 137 7.52 -6.43 1.77
C LYS A 137 8.01 -5.78 3.05
N THR A 138 8.20 -6.58 4.10
CA THR A 138 8.61 -6.10 5.44
C THR A 138 9.91 -5.29 5.39
N GLU A 139 10.86 -5.69 4.55
CA GLU A 139 12.12 -4.97 4.33
C GLU A 139 11.96 -3.58 3.70
N LYS A 140 10.85 -3.34 2.98
CA LYS A 140 10.51 -2.03 2.40
C LYS A 140 9.52 -1.25 3.25
N SER A 141 9.01 -1.87 4.31
CA SER A 141 8.07 -1.24 5.23
C SER A 141 8.83 -0.61 6.39
N LEU A 142 8.48 0.62 6.69
CA LEU A 142 9.15 1.43 7.69
C LEU A 142 8.17 1.82 8.80
N ALA A 143 8.62 1.75 10.04
CA ALA A 143 7.91 2.31 11.17
C ALA A 143 8.65 3.54 11.70
N PHE A 144 7.93 4.61 11.97
CA PHE A 144 8.47 5.85 12.50
C PHE A 144 7.82 6.18 13.86
N LEU A 145 8.63 6.15 14.91
CA LEU A 145 8.16 6.32 16.28
C LEU A 145 8.33 7.77 16.74
N TYR A 146 7.24 8.38 17.16
CA TYR A 146 7.23 9.68 17.84
C TYR A 146 7.18 9.45 19.36
N THR A 147 8.20 8.84 19.92
CA THR A 147 8.36 8.67 21.35
C THR A 147 9.76 9.09 21.78
N ASN A 148 9.84 9.65 22.98
CA ASN A 148 11.12 9.99 23.62
C ASN A 148 11.46 8.99 24.72
N ASN A 149 10.71 7.89 24.85
CA ASN A 149 10.93 6.87 25.85
C ASN A 149 11.62 5.65 25.24
N GLU A 150 12.91 5.48 25.52
CA GLU A 150 13.73 4.38 25.01
C GLU A 150 13.19 2.98 25.35
N LYS A 151 12.55 2.83 26.52
CA LYS A 151 11.96 1.55 26.93
C LYS A 151 10.78 1.18 26.02
N SER A 152 9.90 2.14 25.77
CA SER A 152 8.77 1.95 24.85
C SER A 152 9.25 1.71 23.41
N GLU A 153 10.32 2.36 22.99
CA GLU A 153 10.91 2.16 21.66
C GLU A 153 11.46 0.75 21.50
N ARG A 154 12.15 0.20 22.49
CA ARG A 154 12.65 -1.19 22.47
C ARG A 154 11.52 -2.21 22.44
N GLU A 155 10.52 -2.05 23.28
CA GLU A 155 9.37 -2.95 23.34
C GLU A 155 8.57 -2.97 22.02
N ILE A 156 8.45 -1.83 21.35
CA ILE A 156 7.81 -1.73 20.03
C ILE A 156 8.68 -2.39 18.99
N ASN A 157 9.99 -2.15 18.98
CA ASN A 157 10.94 -2.73 18.03
C ASN A 157 10.90 -4.27 18.03
N GLU A 158 10.75 -4.87 19.22
CA GLU A 158 10.62 -6.33 19.37
C GLU A 158 9.26 -6.88 18.87
N SER A 159 8.25 -6.02 18.80
CA SER A 159 6.87 -6.44 18.46
C SER A 159 6.49 -6.25 17.00
N ILE A 160 7.27 -5.50 16.22
CA ILE A 160 6.96 -5.17 14.83
C ILE A 160 7.97 -5.78 13.85
N PRO A 161 7.50 -6.31 12.71
CA PRO A 161 8.37 -6.89 11.69
C PRO A 161 8.97 -5.84 10.73
N PHE A 162 8.82 -4.55 11.03
CA PHE A 162 9.23 -3.45 10.15
C PHE A 162 10.53 -2.80 10.61
N THR A 163 11.28 -2.24 9.67
CA THR A 163 12.47 -1.45 9.99
C THR A 163 12.07 -0.14 10.66
N ILE A 164 12.69 0.20 11.80
CA ILE A 164 12.43 1.47 12.47
C ILE A 164 13.30 2.57 11.85
N ALA A 165 12.64 3.60 11.34
CA ALA A 165 13.30 4.81 10.87
C ALA A 165 13.60 5.72 12.07
N THR A 166 14.88 6.05 12.29
CA THR A 166 15.33 6.80 13.47
C THR A 166 15.26 8.32 13.34
N LYS A 167 15.46 8.85 12.14
CA LYS A 167 15.57 10.31 11.92
C LYS A 167 14.46 10.88 11.05
N ARG A 168 14.12 10.21 9.96
CA ARG A 168 13.17 10.71 8.96
C ARG A 168 12.57 9.58 8.16
N ILE A 169 11.38 9.79 7.62
CA ILE A 169 10.72 8.90 6.66
C ILE A 169 10.44 9.67 5.37
N LYS A 170 10.60 9.03 4.23
CA LYS A 170 10.24 9.63 2.93
C LYS A 170 8.83 9.20 2.56
N TYR A 171 7.97 10.19 2.27
CA TYR A 171 6.59 9.98 1.83
C TYR A 171 6.26 10.89 0.66
N LEU A 172 5.82 10.33 -0.45
CA LEU A 172 5.49 11.08 -1.68
C LEU A 172 6.58 12.07 -2.11
N GLY A 173 7.84 11.66 -2.00
CA GLY A 173 8.97 12.54 -2.31
C GLY A 173 9.39 13.51 -1.18
N ILE A 174 8.53 13.71 -0.18
CA ILE A 174 8.77 14.62 0.94
C ILE A 174 9.46 13.86 2.09
N LEU A 175 10.48 14.48 2.69
CA LEU A 175 11.13 13.98 3.89
C LEU A 175 10.37 14.49 5.13
N LEU A 176 9.83 13.55 5.90
CA LEU A 176 9.15 13.83 7.17
C LEU A 176 10.14 13.60 8.32
N PRO A 177 10.73 14.66 8.91
CA PRO A 177 11.64 14.55 10.05
C PRO A 177 10.87 14.31 11.35
N LYS A 178 11.59 13.88 12.41
CA LYS A 178 11.00 13.67 13.74
C LYS A 178 10.52 14.98 14.37
N GLU A 179 11.22 16.09 14.10
CA GLU A 179 10.86 17.42 14.58
C GLU A 179 10.11 18.22 13.52
N THR A 180 8.91 18.69 13.85
CA THR A 180 8.07 19.48 12.94
C THR A 180 8.70 20.78 12.48
N LYS A 181 9.61 21.36 13.28
CA LYS A 181 10.36 22.57 12.92
C LYS A 181 11.28 22.36 11.72
N GLU A 182 11.79 21.17 11.56
CA GLU A 182 12.69 20.82 10.44
C GLU A 182 11.93 20.50 9.14
N LEU A 183 10.62 20.20 9.22
CA LEU A 183 9.80 19.82 8.07
C LEU A 183 9.83 20.88 6.97
N TYR A 184 9.61 22.14 7.33
CA TYR A 184 9.61 23.25 6.36
C TYR A 184 11.00 23.44 5.73
N THR A 185 12.03 23.44 6.56
CA THR A 185 13.42 23.72 6.13
C THR A 185 13.97 22.62 5.23
N GLU A 186 13.77 21.36 5.58
CA GLU A 186 14.22 20.19 4.80
C GLU A 186 13.46 20.04 3.49
N SER A 187 12.12 20.11 3.53
CA SER A 187 11.27 19.99 2.34
C SER A 187 11.48 21.16 1.37
N TYR A 188 11.56 22.38 1.88
CA TYR A 188 11.79 23.58 1.06
C TYR A 188 13.16 23.58 0.38
N LYS A 189 14.22 23.22 1.12
CA LYS A 189 15.58 23.11 0.56
C LYS A 189 15.68 22.06 -0.54
N THR A 190 14.99 20.95 -0.39
CA THR A 190 14.97 19.88 -1.40
C THR A 190 14.25 20.34 -2.66
N LEU A 191 13.06 20.92 -2.51
CA LEU A 191 12.29 21.51 -3.62
C LEU A 191 13.06 22.60 -4.37
N MET A 192 13.70 23.50 -3.64
CA MET A 192 14.50 24.58 -4.27
C MET A 192 15.71 24.03 -5.04
N LYS A 193 16.31 22.95 -4.60
CA LYS A 193 17.41 22.31 -5.34
C LYS A 193 16.91 21.63 -6.64
N GLU A 194 15.71 21.07 -6.62
CA GLU A 194 15.11 20.42 -7.81
C GLU A 194 14.62 21.45 -8.85
N ILE A 195 14.21 22.65 -8.42
CA ILE A 195 13.76 23.74 -9.31
C ILE A 195 14.92 24.54 -9.88
N SER A 196 16.09 24.54 -9.22
CA SER A 196 17.28 25.32 -9.62
C SER A 196 18.17 24.62 -10.66
N ILE A 197 17.70 23.52 -11.27
CA ILE A 197 18.28 22.84 -12.43
C ILE A 197 17.49 23.23 -13.67
#